data_0ab7fe2e9b1ae1b4adc6dd95c9ebfe54
#
_entry.id   0ab7fe2e9b1ae1b4adc6dd95c9ebfe54
#
_cell.length_a   1.000
_cell.length_b   1.000
_cell.length_c   1.000
_cell.angle_alpha   90.00
_cell.angle_beta   90.00
_cell.angle_gamma   90.00
#
_symmetry.space_group_name_H-M   'P 1'
#
loop_
_entity.id
_entity.type
_entity.pdbx_description
1 polymer ?
#
loop_
_entity_poly.entity_id
_entity_poly.type
_entity_poly.pdbx_seq_one_letter_code
_entity_poly.pdbx_strand_id
1 'polypeptide(L)'
;MSLTSCVDAAKASEIEILQTPAPTEGYIVDDAGIMSRASAGAINKTLKELEDQTGYHLNVITVRKLVFEQDPYAFGDKVLETWYPTLEEGNTKGNFLLVKSAKEAAVVGGPQFLKAVGNDVLDSILSKNLPINLEYEKFNEAMTSSIDRIAAVLEGKEDPGPPTKYEKDMSRTFKTREETGAKREVFSNVVVGLLVISFVVPMLQYFGYVTGDPDFDDN
;
A
#
# COMPACT_ATOMS: atom_id res chain seq x y z
N MET A 1 25.35 -10.69 -1.52
CA MET A 1 24.88 -9.91 -0.34
C MET A 1 23.75 -10.70 0.29
N SER A 2 23.93 -11.11 1.53
CA SER A 2 23.13 -12.14 2.18
C SER A 2 21.76 -11.62 2.60
N LEU A 3 20.71 -12.39 2.34
CA LEU A 3 19.33 -12.17 2.83
C LEU A 3 19.27 -12.04 4.38
N THR A 4 20.25 -12.60 5.08
CA THR A 4 20.40 -12.53 6.53
C THR A 4 20.58 -11.09 7.04
N SER A 5 21.32 -10.26 6.32
CA SER A 5 21.60 -8.87 6.71
C SER A 5 20.36 -7.95 6.73
N CYS A 6 19.38 -8.19 5.85
CA CYS A 6 18.15 -7.39 5.82
C CYS A 6 17.16 -7.77 6.94
N VAL A 7 17.16 -9.03 7.34
CA VAL A 7 16.29 -9.51 8.43
C VAL A 7 16.81 -9.04 9.78
N ASP A 8 18.12 -9.02 9.98
CA ASP A 8 18.73 -8.54 11.23
C ASP A 8 18.57 -7.03 11.41
N ALA A 9 18.66 -6.26 10.31
CA ALA A 9 18.41 -4.81 10.34
C ALA A 9 16.94 -4.48 10.66
N ALA A 10 15.98 -5.26 10.14
CA ALA A 10 14.57 -5.07 10.44
C ALA A 10 14.24 -5.42 11.90
N LYS A 11 14.87 -6.45 12.45
CA LYS A 11 14.73 -6.82 13.88
C LYS A 11 15.29 -5.74 14.81
N ALA A 12 16.43 -5.16 14.46
CA ALA A 12 17.02 -4.08 15.22
C ALA A 12 16.10 -2.85 15.26
N SER A 13 15.45 -2.56 14.14
CA SER A 13 14.52 -1.45 13.97
C SER A 13 13.28 -1.56 14.88
N GLU A 14 12.58 -2.70 14.94
CA GLU A 14 11.43 -2.89 15.85
C GLU A 14 11.83 -2.73 17.33
N ILE A 15 12.95 -3.33 17.72
CA ILE A 15 13.47 -3.25 19.09
C ILE A 15 13.89 -1.81 19.40
N GLU A 16 14.54 -1.15 18.47
CA GLU A 16 14.99 0.23 18.63
C GLU A 16 13.83 1.20 18.86
N ILE A 17 12.76 1.05 18.08
CA ILE A 17 11.54 1.87 18.24
C ILE A 17 10.91 1.64 19.63
N LEU A 18 10.82 0.38 20.07
CA LEU A 18 10.27 0.06 21.39
C LEU A 18 11.17 0.52 22.55
N GLN A 19 12.48 0.59 22.36
CA GLN A 19 13.42 1.03 23.39
C GLN A 19 13.63 2.55 23.41
N THR A 20 13.30 3.22 22.33
CA THR A 20 13.41 4.67 22.23
C THR A 20 12.15 5.32 22.81
N PRO A 21 12.26 6.36 23.61
CA PRO A 21 11.09 7.11 24.09
C PRO A 21 10.38 7.80 22.92
N ALA A 22 9.14 8.21 23.15
CA ALA A 22 8.40 9.02 22.18
C ALA A 22 9.23 10.24 21.74
N PRO A 23 9.17 10.62 20.45
CA PRO A 23 9.92 11.76 19.95
C PRO A 23 9.55 13.04 20.71
N THR A 24 10.54 13.74 21.25
CA THR A 24 10.35 15.00 21.95
C THR A 24 10.46 16.22 21.03
N GLU A 25 11.16 16.04 19.91
CA GLU A 25 11.29 17.06 18.86
C GLU A 25 10.66 16.53 17.57
N GLY A 26 9.46 17.00 17.27
CA GLY A 26 8.68 16.56 16.11
C GLY A 26 7.77 15.37 16.41
N TYR A 27 7.18 14.81 15.35
CA TYR A 27 6.12 13.80 15.42
C TYR A 27 6.44 12.55 14.60
N ILE A 28 7.63 12.49 13.99
CA ILE A 28 7.96 11.50 12.97
C ILE A 28 9.14 10.65 13.36
N VAL A 29 8.97 9.33 13.28
CA VAL A 29 10.03 8.33 13.36
C VAL A 29 10.10 7.58 12.02
N ASP A 30 11.01 7.98 11.14
CA ASP A 30 11.15 7.42 9.79
C ASP A 30 12.28 6.40 9.69
N ASP A 31 12.09 5.20 10.26
CA ASP A 31 13.06 4.10 10.14
C ASP A 31 13.09 3.51 8.71
N ALA A 32 11.97 3.51 8.02
CA ALA A 32 11.92 3.01 6.63
C ALA A 32 12.66 3.91 5.63
N GLY A 33 12.97 5.17 6.01
CA GLY A 33 13.62 6.14 5.13
C GLY A 33 12.82 6.45 3.88
N ILE A 34 11.49 6.57 4.00
CA ILE A 34 10.58 6.79 2.88
C ILE A 34 10.05 8.21 2.78
N MET A 35 10.27 9.00 3.82
CA MET A 35 9.76 10.37 3.85
C MET A 35 10.73 11.36 3.24
N SER A 36 10.21 12.18 2.33
CA SER A 36 10.96 13.34 1.85
C SER A 36 11.04 14.42 2.94
N ARG A 37 12.11 15.23 2.93
CA ARG A 37 12.22 16.36 3.87
C ARG A 37 11.06 17.34 3.78
N ALA A 38 10.53 17.54 2.57
CA ALA A 38 9.38 18.43 2.34
C ALA A 38 8.11 17.85 2.99
N SER A 39 7.82 16.57 2.78
CA SER A 39 6.66 15.89 3.37
C SER A 39 6.78 15.81 4.89
N ALA A 40 7.96 15.46 5.41
CA ALA A 40 8.21 15.44 6.85
C ALA A 40 8.02 16.82 7.49
N GLY A 41 8.50 17.88 6.84
CA GLY A 41 8.29 19.26 7.29
C GLY A 41 6.83 19.67 7.29
N ALA A 42 6.09 19.33 6.25
CA ALA A 42 4.66 19.61 6.15
C ALA A 42 3.87 18.88 7.25
N ILE A 43 4.10 17.58 7.40
CA ILE A 43 3.43 16.75 8.43
C ILE A 43 3.75 17.25 9.84
N ASN A 44 5.01 17.53 10.15
CA ASN A 44 5.38 18.07 11.46
C ASN A 44 4.68 19.41 11.76
N LYS A 45 4.52 20.27 10.74
CA LYS A 45 3.81 21.53 10.88
C LYS A 45 2.32 21.28 11.17
N THR A 46 1.66 20.45 10.36
CA THR A 46 0.23 20.10 10.54
C THR A 46 -0.01 19.48 11.93
N LEU A 47 0.84 18.56 12.35
CA LEU A 47 0.66 17.88 13.64
C LEU A 47 0.93 18.80 14.84
N LYS A 48 1.87 19.74 14.69
CA LYS A 48 2.10 20.76 15.72
C LYS A 48 0.91 21.70 15.84
N GLU A 49 0.36 22.17 14.72
CA GLU A 49 -0.82 23.02 14.70
C GLU A 49 -2.03 22.30 15.31
N LEU A 50 -2.20 21.02 15.01
CA LEU A 50 -3.23 20.16 15.59
C LEU A 50 -3.08 20.06 17.12
N GLU A 51 -1.89 19.73 17.63
CA GLU A 51 -1.66 19.59 19.06
C GLU A 51 -1.86 20.91 19.81
N ASP A 52 -1.36 22.03 19.24
CA ASP A 52 -1.51 23.35 19.81
C ASP A 52 -2.99 23.80 19.90
N GLN A 53 -3.85 23.37 18.97
CA GLN A 53 -5.25 23.77 18.90
C GLN A 53 -6.18 22.82 19.69
N THR A 54 -5.89 21.53 19.69
CA THR A 54 -6.84 20.51 20.16
C THR A 54 -6.35 19.71 21.36
N GLY A 55 -5.04 19.67 21.59
CA GLY A 55 -4.41 18.82 22.59
C GLY A 55 -4.28 17.35 22.16
N TYR A 56 -4.73 16.98 20.97
CA TYR A 56 -4.47 15.66 20.40
C TYR A 56 -3.06 15.58 19.84
N HIS A 57 -2.39 14.46 20.09
CA HIS A 57 -1.04 14.21 19.61
C HIS A 57 -1.01 12.96 18.75
N LEU A 58 -0.47 13.06 17.54
CA LEU A 58 -0.34 11.95 16.61
C LEU A 58 1.12 11.76 16.22
N ASN A 59 1.70 10.61 16.53
CA ASN A 59 3.01 10.23 16.01
C ASN A 59 2.88 9.50 14.69
N VAL A 60 3.86 9.69 13.83
CA VAL A 60 3.97 9.03 12.53
C VAL A 60 5.20 8.15 12.55
N ILE A 61 5.00 6.85 12.38
CA ILE A 61 6.05 5.85 12.47
C ILE A 61 6.12 5.12 11.14
N THR A 62 7.29 5.07 10.53
CA THR A 62 7.50 4.22 9.37
C THR A 62 8.52 3.14 9.69
N VAL A 63 8.21 1.91 9.34
CA VAL A 63 9.11 0.77 9.53
C VAL A 63 9.33 0.05 8.20
N ARG A 64 10.52 -0.48 8.04
CA ARG A 64 10.89 -1.21 6.83
C ARG A 64 10.11 -2.51 6.69
N LYS A 65 10.08 -3.30 7.75
CA LYS A 65 9.43 -4.60 7.83
C LYS A 65 9.23 -4.98 9.29
N LEU A 66 8.09 -5.58 9.60
CA LEU A 66 7.83 -6.22 10.88
C LEU A 66 8.24 -7.71 10.82
N VAL A 67 8.97 -8.18 11.82
CA VAL A 67 9.50 -9.55 11.90
C VAL A 67 9.03 -10.26 13.17
N PHE A 68 9.04 -9.58 14.32
CA PHE A 68 8.61 -10.14 15.59
C PHE A 68 7.09 -10.03 15.76
N GLU A 69 6.55 -8.83 15.57
CA GLU A 69 5.12 -8.60 15.59
C GLU A 69 4.65 -8.30 14.17
N GLN A 70 4.08 -9.31 13.52
CA GLN A 70 3.73 -9.20 12.09
C GLN A 70 2.46 -8.37 11.85
N ASP A 71 1.62 -8.22 12.87
CA ASP A 71 0.42 -7.40 12.79
C ASP A 71 0.75 -5.93 13.07
N PRO A 72 0.54 -5.01 12.10
CA PRO A 72 0.78 -3.58 12.30
C PRO A 72 -0.02 -2.96 13.44
N TYR A 73 -1.24 -3.44 13.69
CA TYR A 73 -2.06 -2.96 14.80
C TYR A 73 -1.44 -3.35 16.14
N ALA A 74 -1.10 -4.63 16.31
CA ALA A 74 -0.50 -5.13 17.54
C ALA A 74 0.85 -4.45 17.84
N PHE A 75 1.66 -4.21 16.80
CA PHE A 75 2.91 -3.47 16.96
C PHE A 75 2.66 -1.99 17.32
N GLY A 76 1.72 -1.34 16.64
CA GLY A 76 1.34 0.05 16.93
C GLY A 76 0.84 0.24 18.36
N ASP A 77 -0.02 -0.66 18.85
CA ASP A 77 -0.51 -0.65 20.22
C ASP A 77 0.63 -0.83 21.23
N LYS A 78 1.54 -1.77 20.98
CA LYS A 78 2.70 -2.01 21.83
C LYS A 78 3.62 -0.79 21.91
N VAL A 79 3.82 -0.08 20.81
CA VAL A 79 4.56 1.19 20.80
C VAL A 79 3.83 2.25 21.61
N LEU A 80 2.51 2.35 21.44
CA LEU A 80 1.69 3.32 22.18
C LEU A 80 1.77 3.08 23.69
N GLU A 81 1.61 1.82 24.12
CA GLU A 81 1.74 1.44 25.54
C GLU A 81 3.14 1.67 26.11
N THR A 82 4.16 1.47 25.29
CA THR A 82 5.57 1.70 25.70
C THR A 82 5.88 3.19 25.86
N TRP A 83 5.38 4.01 24.95
CA TRP A 83 5.61 5.45 24.96
C TRP A 83 4.73 6.19 25.95
N TYR A 84 3.50 5.69 26.18
CA TYR A 84 2.50 6.29 27.07
C TYR A 84 1.92 5.21 27.99
N PRO A 85 2.64 4.82 29.06
CA PRO A 85 2.31 3.65 29.87
C PRO A 85 1.04 3.82 30.71
N THR A 86 0.57 5.05 30.88
CA THR A 86 -0.68 5.29 31.64
C THR A 86 -1.82 5.66 30.69
N LEU A 87 -3.04 5.22 31.05
CA LEU A 87 -4.24 5.54 30.29
C LEU A 87 -4.46 7.07 30.17
N GLU A 88 -4.09 7.82 31.19
CA GLU A 88 -4.24 9.28 31.20
C GLU A 88 -3.30 9.93 30.17
N GLU A 89 -2.04 9.48 30.10
CA GLU A 89 -1.07 9.98 29.13
C GLU A 89 -1.43 9.59 27.70
N GLY A 90 -1.88 8.34 27.50
CA GLY A 90 -2.20 7.80 26.18
C GLY A 90 -3.56 8.20 25.62
N ASN A 91 -4.49 8.72 26.45
CA ASN A 91 -5.89 8.88 26.09
C ASN A 91 -6.13 9.76 24.83
N THR A 92 -5.34 10.84 24.69
CA THR A 92 -5.40 11.77 23.54
C THR A 92 -4.27 11.56 22.53
N LYS A 93 -3.50 10.50 22.69
CA LYS A 93 -2.36 10.18 21.85
C LYS A 93 -2.71 9.13 20.82
N GLY A 94 -2.10 9.22 19.63
CA GLY A 94 -2.24 8.24 18.58
C GLY A 94 -0.93 7.98 17.85
N ASN A 95 -0.83 6.82 17.23
CA ASN A 95 0.28 6.43 16.35
C ASN A 95 -0.27 6.05 14.97
N PHE A 96 0.26 6.67 13.94
CA PHE A 96 0.08 6.26 12.56
C PHE A 96 1.30 5.45 12.14
N LEU A 97 1.14 4.15 11.99
CA LEU A 97 2.21 3.23 11.60
C LEU A 97 2.09 2.85 10.14
N LEU A 98 3.19 2.88 9.40
CA LEU A 98 3.27 2.40 8.02
C LEU A 98 4.42 1.40 7.86
N VAL A 99 4.10 0.21 7.35
CA VAL A 99 5.04 -0.88 7.07
C VAL A 99 5.34 -0.91 5.58
N LYS A 100 6.55 -0.51 5.20
CA LYS A 100 6.94 -0.37 3.79
C LYS A 100 6.85 -1.68 3.00
N SER A 101 7.38 -2.77 3.54
CA SER A 101 7.49 -4.04 2.81
C SER A 101 6.14 -4.72 2.59
N ALA A 102 5.23 -4.61 3.55
CA ALA A 102 3.88 -5.15 3.47
C ALA A 102 2.92 -4.22 2.70
N LYS A 103 3.28 -2.93 2.56
CA LYS A 103 2.39 -1.88 2.05
C LYS A 103 1.10 -1.80 2.89
N GLU A 104 1.25 -1.97 4.19
CA GLU A 104 0.17 -1.94 5.17
C GLU A 104 0.39 -0.80 6.16
N ALA A 105 -0.69 -0.33 6.72
CA ALA A 105 -0.66 0.69 7.75
C ALA A 105 -1.71 0.41 8.82
N ALA A 106 -1.46 0.95 10.02
CA ALA A 106 -2.39 0.93 11.12
C ALA A 106 -2.47 2.31 11.77
N VAL A 107 -3.62 2.64 12.31
CA VAL A 107 -3.82 3.80 13.17
C VAL A 107 -4.31 3.29 14.52
N VAL A 108 -3.55 3.53 15.53
CA VAL A 108 -3.85 3.13 16.93
C VAL A 108 -3.84 4.36 17.80
N GLY A 109 -4.55 4.31 18.91
CA GLY A 109 -4.59 5.46 19.81
C GLY A 109 -5.43 5.20 21.05
N GLY A 110 -5.35 6.13 21.98
CA GLY A 110 -6.17 6.10 23.17
C GLY A 110 -7.66 6.24 22.87
N PRO A 111 -8.51 5.85 23.82
CA PRO A 111 -9.96 5.82 23.60
C PRO A 111 -10.56 7.16 23.17
N GLN A 112 -10.05 8.26 23.69
CA GLN A 112 -10.54 9.59 23.34
C GLN A 112 -10.07 10.00 21.93
N PHE A 113 -8.82 9.66 21.57
CA PHE A 113 -8.29 9.91 20.23
C PHE A 113 -9.10 9.13 19.17
N LEU A 114 -9.28 7.82 19.33
CA LEU A 114 -10.03 6.99 18.38
C LEU A 114 -11.49 7.41 18.26
N LYS A 115 -12.12 7.78 19.39
CA LYS A 115 -13.49 8.30 19.38
C LYS A 115 -13.62 9.63 18.64
N ALA A 116 -12.62 10.50 18.75
CA ALA A 116 -12.62 11.80 18.10
C ALA A 116 -12.41 11.70 16.59
N VAL A 117 -11.53 10.80 16.12
CA VAL A 117 -11.32 10.54 14.68
C VAL A 117 -12.53 9.84 14.07
N GLY A 118 -13.10 8.86 14.77
CA GLY A 118 -14.22 8.04 14.32
C GLY A 118 -13.80 6.89 13.38
N ASN A 119 -14.49 5.76 13.55
CA ASN A 119 -14.17 4.53 12.81
C ASN A 119 -14.37 4.71 11.28
N ASP A 120 -15.39 5.43 10.85
CA ASP A 120 -15.68 5.63 9.43
C ASP A 120 -14.54 6.30 8.68
N VAL A 121 -13.89 7.29 9.32
CA VAL A 121 -12.74 8.00 8.76
C VAL A 121 -11.51 7.08 8.73
N LEU A 122 -11.25 6.37 9.82
CA LEU A 122 -10.16 5.40 9.90
C LEU A 122 -10.30 4.30 8.84
N ASP A 123 -11.48 3.70 8.72
CA ASP A 123 -11.76 2.69 7.72
C ASP A 123 -11.62 3.23 6.29
N SER A 124 -12.06 4.46 6.06
CA SER A 124 -11.89 5.12 4.76
C SER A 124 -10.42 5.38 4.43
N ILE A 125 -9.60 5.77 5.41
CA ILE A 125 -8.16 5.97 5.22
C ILE A 125 -7.48 4.64 4.91
N LEU A 126 -7.73 3.62 5.72
CA LEU A 126 -7.07 2.32 5.61
C LEU A 126 -7.51 1.53 4.37
N SER A 127 -8.80 1.62 3.98
CA SER A 127 -9.35 0.83 2.87
C SER A 127 -9.32 1.54 1.51
N LYS A 128 -9.26 2.88 1.46
CA LYS A 128 -9.32 3.65 0.22
C LYS A 128 -8.07 4.51 0.00
N ASN A 129 -7.74 5.37 0.97
CA ASN A 129 -6.67 6.36 0.79
C ASN A 129 -5.29 5.72 0.70
N LEU A 130 -4.97 4.82 1.63
CA LEU A 130 -3.66 4.16 1.71
C LEU A 130 -3.43 3.15 0.59
N PRO A 131 -4.31 2.16 0.32
CA PRO A 131 -4.04 1.14 -0.68
C PRO A 131 -3.75 1.73 -2.07
N ILE A 132 -4.52 2.72 -2.49
CA ILE A 132 -4.37 3.38 -3.79
C ILE A 132 -2.97 4.00 -3.93
N ASN A 133 -2.52 4.74 -2.92
CA ASN A 133 -1.23 5.39 -2.95
C ASN A 133 -0.07 4.40 -2.79
N LEU A 134 -0.23 3.41 -1.90
CA LEU A 134 0.82 2.42 -1.62
C LEU A 134 1.03 1.43 -2.77
N GLU A 135 0.00 1.16 -3.57
CA GLU A 135 0.13 0.35 -4.79
C GLU A 135 1.15 0.96 -5.75
N TYR A 136 1.12 2.30 -5.90
CA TYR A 136 2.04 3.06 -6.76
C TYR A 136 3.32 3.52 -6.04
N GLU A 137 3.58 3.03 -4.82
CA GLU A 137 4.73 3.41 -3.98
C GLU A 137 4.81 4.91 -3.66
N LYS A 138 3.66 5.60 -3.70
CA LYS A 138 3.54 7.01 -3.36
C LYS A 138 3.40 7.21 -1.85
N PHE A 139 4.41 6.77 -1.10
CA PHE A 139 4.40 6.78 0.35
C PHE A 139 4.19 8.18 0.94
N ASN A 140 4.83 9.20 0.37
CA ASN A 140 4.69 10.57 0.86
C ASN A 140 3.26 11.09 0.72
N GLU A 141 2.62 10.87 -0.43
CA GLU A 141 1.24 11.27 -0.68
C GLU A 141 0.27 10.45 0.18
N ALA A 142 0.52 9.15 0.34
CA ALA A 142 -0.26 8.29 1.23
C ALA A 142 -0.29 8.83 2.66
N MET A 143 0.87 9.18 3.19
CA MET A 143 1.01 9.67 4.56
C MET A 143 0.44 11.08 4.72
N THR A 144 0.84 12.02 3.87
CA THR A 144 0.39 13.42 3.96
C THR A 144 -1.13 13.49 3.88
N SER A 145 -1.74 12.87 2.86
CA SER A 145 -3.20 12.91 2.70
C SER A 145 -3.97 12.20 3.83
N SER A 146 -3.42 11.14 4.39
CA SER A 146 -4.05 10.46 5.53
C SER A 146 -3.99 11.28 6.80
N ILE A 147 -2.83 11.90 7.06
CA ILE A 147 -2.62 12.76 8.24
C ILE A 147 -3.46 14.03 8.14
N ASP A 148 -3.54 14.67 6.97
CA ASP A 148 -4.37 15.85 6.75
C ASP A 148 -5.85 15.54 7.03
N ARG A 149 -6.34 14.35 6.66
CA ARG A 149 -7.71 13.91 6.98
C ARG A 149 -7.93 13.72 8.47
N ILE A 150 -7.01 13.02 9.15
CA ILE A 150 -7.08 12.82 10.61
C ILE A 150 -7.05 14.17 11.33
N ALA A 151 -6.14 15.06 10.93
CA ALA A 151 -6.01 16.38 11.52
C ALA A 151 -7.28 17.21 11.32
N ALA A 152 -7.84 17.24 10.12
CA ALA A 152 -9.08 17.98 9.83
C ALA A 152 -10.24 17.52 10.72
N VAL A 153 -10.41 16.21 10.90
CA VAL A 153 -11.49 15.66 11.75
C VAL A 153 -11.25 15.95 13.23
N LEU A 154 -10.01 15.82 13.70
CA LEU A 154 -9.67 16.15 15.10
C LEU A 154 -9.82 17.64 15.42
N GLU A 155 -9.64 18.51 14.44
CA GLU A 155 -9.93 19.96 14.52
C GLU A 155 -11.43 20.27 14.42
N GLY A 156 -12.29 19.25 14.23
CA GLY A 156 -13.75 19.44 14.07
C GLY A 156 -14.16 19.94 12.68
N LYS A 157 -13.27 19.87 11.70
CA LYS A 157 -13.56 20.18 10.29
C LYS A 157 -14.20 18.98 9.60
N GLU A 158 -14.85 19.23 8.47
CA GLU A 158 -15.36 18.13 7.63
C GLU A 158 -14.19 17.35 7.01
N ASP A 159 -14.31 16.00 6.98
CA ASP A 159 -13.31 15.13 6.35
C ASP A 159 -13.23 15.46 4.85
N PRO A 160 -12.06 15.85 4.32
CA PRO A 160 -11.88 16.14 2.89
C PRO A 160 -12.09 14.90 2.00
N GLY A 161 -12.21 13.72 2.60
CA GLY A 161 -12.43 12.47 1.88
C GLY A 161 -11.18 11.93 1.17
N PRO A 162 -11.28 10.74 0.57
CA PRO A 162 -10.20 10.16 -0.20
C PRO A 162 -9.93 10.98 -1.47
N PRO A 163 -8.67 11.04 -1.96
CA PRO A 163 -8.32 11.79 -3.15
C PRO A 163 -9.04 11.26 -4.39
N THR A 164 -9.93 12.06 -4.95
CA THR A 164 -10.75 11.71 -6.14
C THR A 164 -9.94 11.50 -7.42
N LYS A 165 -8.68 11.92 -7.42
CA LYS A 165 -7.77 11.84 -8.57
C LYS A 165 -7.47 10.41 -9.01
N TYR A 166 -7.64 9.44 -8.11
CA TYR A 166 -7.30 8.03 -8.33
C TYR A 166 -8.48 7.18 -8.79
N GLU A 167 -9.72 7.55 -8.51
CA GLU A 167 -10.89 6.87 -9.08
C GLU A 167 -10.89 6.94 -10.61
N LYS A 168 -10.40 8.05 -11.18
CA LYS A 168 -10.34 8.25 -12.62
C LYS A 168 -9.19 7.48 -13.29
N ASP A 169 -8.09 7.26 -12.58
CA ASP A 169 -6.95 6.47 -13.08
C ASP A 169 -7.17 4.96 -12.86
N MET A 170 -7.82 4.55 -11.78
CA MET A 170 -8.20 3.16 -11.57
C MET A 170 -9.28 2.68 -12.55
N SER A 171 -10.24 3.54 -12.92
CA SER A 171 -11.22 3.20 -13.95
C SER A 171 -10.58 3.02 -15.34
N ARG A 172 -9.37 3.57 -15.57
CA ARG A 172 -8.59 3.37 -16.81
C ARG A 172 -7.67 2.16 -16.77
N THR A 173 -7.29 1.69 -15.58
CA THR A 173 -6.34 0.57 -15.43
C THR A 173 -7.06 -0.77 -15.32
N PHE A 174 -8.27 -0.79 -14.79
CA PHE A 174 -9.16 -1.93 -14.85
C PHE A 174 -9.88 -1.96 -16.21
N LYS A 175 -9.31 -2.68 -17.17
CA LYS A 175 -10.04 -3.10 -18.35
C LYS A 175 -11.28 -3.84 -17.88
N THR A 176 -12.45 -3.38 -18.28
CA THR A 176 -13.70 -4.07 -17.97
C THR A 176 -13.60 -5.51 -18.44
N ARG A 177 -14.28 -6.41 -17.75
CA ARG A 177 -14.34 -7.85 -18.10
C ARG A 177 -14.76 -8.05 -19.56
N GLU A 178 -15.51 -7.12 -20.12
CA GLU A 178 -15.96 -7.05 -21.50
C GLU A 178 -14.84 -6.71 -22.48
N GLU A 179 -13.94 -5.75 -22.17
CA GLU A 179 -12.77 -5.43 -23.01
C GLU A 179 -11.74 -6.55 -23.01
N THR A 180 -11.62 -7.29 -21.89
CA THR A 180 -10.76 -8.47 -21.81
C THR A 180 -11.39 -9.63 -22.58
N GLY A 181 -12.72 -9.76 -22.60
CA GLY A 181 -13.45 -10.72 -23.39
C GLY A 181 -13.26 -10.52 -24.89
N ALA A 182 -13.45 -9.31 -25.38
CA ALA A 182 -13.28 -8.97 -26.80
C ALA A 182 -11.84 -9.21 -27.32
N LYS A 183 -10.82 -8.88 -26.52
CA LYS A 183 -9.44 -9.20 -26.87
C LYS A 183 -9.14 -10.69 -26.84
N ARG A 184 -9.76 -11.44 -25.94
CA ARG A 184 -9.61 -12.89 -25.84
C ARG A 184 -10.22 -13.61 -27.05
N GLU A 185 -11.36 -13.14 -27.57
CA GLU A 185 -11.96 -13.68 -28.80
C GLU A 185 -11.07 -13.44 -30.02
N VAL A 186 -10.53 -12.23 -30.19
CA VAL A 186 -9.61 -11.93 -31.30
C VAL A 186 -8.34 -12.76 -31.19
N PHE A 187 -7.77 -12.89 -29.98
CA PHE A 187 -6.59 -13.70 -29.76
C PHE A 187 -6.83 -15.19 -29.97
N SER A 188 -8.00 -15.70 -29.56
CA SER A 188 -8.43 -17.09 -29.80
C SER A 188 -8.54 -17.39 -31.29
N ASN A 189 -9.14 -16.51 -32.07
CA ASN A 189 -9.30 -16.68 -33.53
C ASN A 189 -7.95 -16.65 -34.26
N VAL A 190 -7.01 -15.81 -33.83
CA VAL A 190 -5.65 -15.78 -34.38
C VAL A 190 -4.90 -17.07 -34.07
N VAL A 191 -4.99 -17.58 -32.84
CA VAL A 191 -4.36 -18.85 -32.44
C VAL A 191 -4.94 -20.03 -33.21
N VAL A 192 -6.25 -20.10 -33.38
CA VAL A 192 -6.92 -21.14 -34.18
C VAL A 192 -6.48 -21.04 -35.65
N GLY A 193 -6.40 -19.85 -36.24
CA GLY A 193 -5.92 -19.65 -37.59
C GLY A 193 -4.48 -20.13 -37.80
N LEU A 194 -3.59 -19.82 -36.85
CA LEU A 194 -2.20 -20.29 -36.87
C LEU A 194 -2.08 -21.82 -36.72
N LEU A 195 -2.96 -22.45 -35.90
CA LEU A 195 -3.02 -23.90 -35.78
C LEU A 195 -3.46 -24.56 -37.09
N VAL A 196 -4.51 -24.02 -37.72
CA VAL A 196 -4.96 -24.54 -39.03
C VAL A 196 -3.84 -24.45 -40.08
N ILE A 197 -3.17 -23.33 -40.21
CA ILE A 197 -2.06 -23.15 -41.15
C ILE A 197 -0.93 -24.15 -40.83
N SER A 198 -0.61 -24.36 -39.55
CA SER A 198 0.45 -25.27 -39.09
C SER A 198 0.18 -26.75 -39.46
N PHE A 199 -1.07 -27.16 -39.58
CA PHE A 199 -1.43 -28.51 -39.98
C PHE A 199 -1.71 -28.65 -41.50
N VAL A 200 -2.39 -27.69 -42.08
CA VAL A 200 -2.82 -27.73 -43.49
C VAL A 200 -1.64 -27.61 -44.43
N VAL A 201 -0.68 -26.72 -44.14
CA VAL A 201 0.47 -26.49 -45.04
C VAL A 201 1.36 -27.75 -45.18
N PRO A 202 1.78 -28.45 -44.12
CA PRO A 202 2.53 -29.71 -44.25
C PRO A 202 1.73 -30.81 -44.94
N MET A 203 0.41 -30.88 -44.68
CA MET A 203 -0.46 -31.85 -45.32
C MET A 203 -0.59 -31.65 -46.82
N LEU A 204 -0.74 -30.42 -47.29
CA LEU A 204 -0.75 -30.08 -48.70
C LEU A 204 0.60 -30.36 -49.37
N GLN A 205 1.70 -30.07 -48.68
CA GLN A 205 3.05 -30.38 -49.21
C GLN A 205 3.25 -31.91 -49.35
N TYR A 206 2.76 -32.68 -48.35
CA TYR A 206 2.82 -34.14 -48.42
C TYR A 206 1.97 -34.69 -49.55
N PHE A 207 0.74 -34.21 -49.78
CA PHE A 207 -0.11 -34.62 -50.88
C PHE A 207 0.52 -34.21 -52.22
N GLY A 208 1.08 -33.01 -52.36
CA GLY A 208 1.78 -32.56 -53.55
C GLY A 208 3.01 -33.40 -53.90
N TYR A 209 3.71 -33.89 -52.88
CA TYR A 209 4.86 -34.79 -53.06
C TYR A 209 4.41 -36.18 -53.50
N VAL A 210 3.38 -36.78 -52.89
CA VAL A 210 2.87 -38.12 -53.23
C VAL A 210 2.19 -38.19 -54.57
N THR A 211 1.49 -37.14 -55.01
CA THR A 211 0.80 -37.10 -56.33
C THR A 211 1.76 -36.67 -57.46
N GLY A 212 2.94 -36.14 -57.16
CA GLY A 212 3.93 -35.74 -58.15
C GLY A 212 5.01 -36.79 -58.43
N ASP A 213 5.00 -37.93 -57.76
CA ASP A 213 5.96 -39.02 -57.92
C ASP A 213 5.40 -40.05 -58.93
N PRO A 214 5.90 -40.14 -60.16
CA PRO A 214 5.39 -41.04 -61.18
C PRO A 214 5.67 -42.52 -60.91
N ASP A 215 6.53 -42.84 -59.89
CA ASP A 215 6.89 -44.23 -59.58
C ASP A 215 5.98 -44.86 -58.50
N PHE A 216 4.86 -44.21 -58.09
CA PHE A 216 3.97 -44.73 -57.04
C PHE A 216 2.76 -45.51 -57.58
N ASP A 217 2.56 -45.55 -58.91
CA ASP A 217 1.39 -46.21 -59.52
C ASP A 217 1.66 -47.65 -60.04
N ASP A 218 2.83 -48.25 -59.81
CA ASP A 218 3.17 -49.58 -60.23
C ASP A 218 3.61 -50.52 -59.04
N ASN A 219 2.64 -50.82 -58.14
CA ASN A 219 2.73 -52.02 -57.30
C ASN A 219 1.35 -52.37 -56.72
#